data_ab16154d0fb12109aca704c594caa18a
#
_entry.id   ab16154d0fb12109aca704c594caa18a
#
_cell.length_a   1.000
_cell.length_b   1.000
_cell.length_c   1.000
_cell.angle_alpha   90.00
_cell.angle_beta   90.00
_cell.angle_gamma   90.00
#
_symmetry.space_group_name_H-M   'P 1'
#
loop_
_entity.id
_entity.type
_entity.pdbx_description
1 polymer ?
#
loop_
_entity_poly.entity_id
_entity_poly.type
_entity_poly.pdbx_seq_one_letter_code
_entity_poly.pdbx_strand_id
1 'polypeptide(L)'
;MSRLFRGFFIVWTVLRFGLDELVLSSFQNPWIRLLKRIVCLGRNLNAPRGERLRLALERLGPIFVKFGQVMSTRRDLLPLDIANELASLQDRVPPFESAVAVAIIERAFGRPLDSIFASFEQTPVASASIAQVHFAVLPGGREVAVKVLRPNMLPAIEKDLALMHMMASWVERLSADGKRLKPREVVAEFDTYLHDELDLLREAGNAAQLRRNMQGLDLVLIPEMVWDFCMTDVMVMQRMKGVPISQVQRLRDAGVDIPKLARDGVTIFFTQVFRDGFFHADMHPGNIQVSLDPATFGRYISLDFGIVGTLTEVDKEYLAQNFSAFFRRDYKRVAELHIESGWVPARTRVDELESAIRACCEPYFDRPLKEISLGMVLLRLFQTSRR
;
A
#
# COMPACT_ATOMS: atom_id res chain seq x y z
N MET A 1 26.57 -7.30 3.71
CA MET A 1 27.06 -7.33 2.30
C MET A 1 27.59 -5.96 1.91
N SER A 2 28.72 -5.88 1.15
CA SER A 2 29.17 -4.60 0.61
C SER A 2 28.20 -4.09 -0.46
N ARG A 3 28.13 -2.75 -0.66
CA ARG A 3 27.28 -2.13 -1.71
C ARG A 3 27.57 -2.71 -3.10
N LEU A 4 28.84 -2.98 -3.42
CA LEU A 4 29.26 -3.56 -4.70
C LEU A 4 28.69 -4.97 -4.91
N PHE A 5 28.76 -5.83 -3.88
CA PHE A 5 28.25 -7.19 -3.97
C PHE A 5 26.71 -7.19 -4.09
N ARG A 6 26.02 -6.29 -3.37
CA ARG A 6 24.56 -6.13 -3.47
C ARG A 6 24.15 -5.65 -4.85
N GLY A 7 24.84 -4.65 -5.40
CA GLY A 7 24.63 -4.19 -6.78
C GLY A 7 24.81 -5.28 -7.81
N PHE A 8 25.89 -6.09 -7.70
CA PHE A 8 26.12 -7.24 -8.57
C PHE A 8 24.98 -8.27 -8.46
N PHE A 9 24.52 -8.56 -7.25
CA PHE A 9 23.40 -9.50 -7.03
C PHE A 9 22.11 -9.01 -7.68
N ILE A 10 21.79 -7.70 -7.59
CA ILE A 10 20.62 -7.09 -8.25
C ILE A 10 20.75 -7.23 -9.77
N VAL A 11 21.89 -6.82 -10.35
CA VAL A 11 22.13 -6.92 -11.80
C VAL A 11 22.02 -8.37 -12.27
N TRP A 12 22.63 -9.30 -11.55
CA TRP A 12 22.55 -10.73 -11.86
C TRP A 12 21.11 -11.25 -11.81
N THR A 13 20.30 -10.83 -10.81
CA THR A 13 18.90 -11.21 -10.70
C THR A 13 18.08 -10.65 -11.86
N VAL A 14 18.25 -9.36 -12.20
CA VAL A 14 17.60 -8.73 -13.37
C VAL A 14 17.92 -9.50 -14.65
N LEU A 15 19.21 -9.83 -14.85
CA LEU A 15 19.64 -10.60 -16.01
C LEU A 15 19.09 -12.03 -16.01
N ARG A 16 19.12 -12.74 -14.87
CA ARG A 16 18.65 -14.12 -14.74
C ARG A 16 17.15 -14.26 -15.04
N PHE A 17 16.34 -13.33 -14.60
CA PHE A 17 14.89 -13.33 -14.83
C PHE A 17 14.48 -12.65 -16.17
N GLY A 18 15.45 -12.21 -16.97
CA GLY A 18 15.20 -11.60 -18.28
C GLY A 18 14.45 -10.26 -18.21
N LEU A 19 14.61 -9.54 -17.10
CA LEU A 19 14.00 -8.21 -16.93
C LEU A 19 14.74 -7.14 -17.72
N ASP A 20 15.93 -7.45 -18.24
CA ASP A 20 16.65 -6.64 -19.21
C ASP A 20 15.83 -6.39 -20.48
N GLU A 21 14.89 -7.28 -20.83
CA GLU A 21 13.95 -7.07 -21.94
C GLU A 21 13.01 -5.87 -21.69
N LEU A 22 12.58 -5.65 -20.46
CA LEU A 22 11.72 -4.53 -20.09
C LEU A 22 12.46 -3.19 -20.18
N VAL A 23 13.75 -3.19 -19.87
CA VAL A 23 14.59 -1.97 -19.84
C VAL A 23 15.28 -1.73 -21.18
N LEU A 24 15.78 -2.78 -21.84
CA LEU A 24 16.62 -2.70 -23.04
C LEU A 24 15.84 -2.86 -24.35
N SER A 25 14.52 -3.10 -24.31
CA SER A 25 13.69 -3.17 -25.54
C SER A 25 13.74 -1.86 -26.33
N SER A 26 13.94 -0.74 -25.65
CA SER A 26 14.03 0.59 -26.27
C SER A 26 15.42 0.94 -26.85
N PHE A 27 16.44 0.11 -26.62
CA PHE A 27 17.79 0.38 -27.11
C PHE A 27 18.05 -0.28 -28.48
N GLN A 28 18.16 0.52 -29.53
CA GLN A 28 18.43 0.07 -30.90
C GLN A 28 19.91 -0.13 -31.20
N ASN A 29 20.83 -0.01 -30.22
CA ASN A 29 22.27 -0.09 -30.45
C ASN A 29 22.71 -1.55 -30.75
N PRO A 30 23.40 -1.81 -31.87
CA PRO A 30 23.81 -3.16 -32.28
C PRO A 30 24.75 -3.87 -31.29
N TRP A 31 25.59 -3.13 -30.58
CA TRP A 31 26.48 -3.68 -29.54
C TRP A 31 25.70 -4.17 -28.31
N ILE A 32 24.63 -3.50 -27.96
CA ILE A 32 23.75 -3.91 -26.87
C ILE A 32 23.00 -5.20 -27.25
N ARG A 33 22.60 -5.33 -28.53
CA ARG A 33 22.01 -6.59 -29.05
C ARG A 33 22.96 -7.76 -29.00
N LEU A 34 24.24 -7.54 -29.33
CA LEU A 34 25.26 -8.59 -29.27
C LEU A 34 25.52 -9.02 -27.82
N LEU A 35 25.68 -8.07 -26.92
CA LEU A 35 25.83 -8.32 -25.48
C LEU A 35 24.63 -9.08 -24.90
N LYS A 36 23.42 -8.68 -25.27
CA LYS A 36 22.16 -9.35 -24.91
C LYS A 36 22.16 -10.81 -25.38
N ARG A 37 22.62 -11.08 -26.60
CA ARG A 37 22.70 -12.45 -27.15
C ARG A 37 23.65 -13.36 -26.36
N ILE A 38 24.78 -12.82 -25.92
CA ILE A 38 25.80 -13.56 -25.14
C ILE A 38 25.27 -13.81 -23.68
N VAL A 39 24.68 -12.79 -23.05
CA VAL A 39 24.18 -12.86 -21.69
C VAL A 39 22.90 -13.70 -21.58
N CYS A 40 22.13 -13.83 -22.67
CA CYS A 40 20.88 -14.60 -22.73
C CYS A 40 21.07 -16.09 -23.09
N LEU A 41 22.31 -16.54 -23.40
CA LEU A 41 22.60 -17.95 -23.68
C LEU A 41 22.26 -18.82 -22.44
N GLY A 42 21.39 -19.79 -22.62
CA GLY A 42 21.02 -20.74 -21.55
C GLY A 42 19.90 -20.28 -20.58
N ARG A 43 19.20 -19.20 -20.87
CA ARG A 43 18.05 -18.76 -20.07
C ARG A 43 16.77 -19.48 -20.51
N ASN A 44 16.05 -20.03 -19.55
CA ASN A 44 14.69 -20.51 -19.77
C ASN A 44 13.71 -19.40 -19.34
N LEU A 45 13.17 -18.63 -20.31
CA LEU A 45 12.26 -17.51 -20.10
C LEU A 45 10.81 -17.92 -20.41
N ASN A 46 10.41 -19.15 -20.09
CA ASN A 46 9.07 -19.68 -20.41
C ASN A 46 7.96 -19.03 -19.59
N ALA A 47 8.28 -18.45 -18.43
CA ALA A 47 7.29 -17.77 -17.58
C ALA A 47 6.91 -16.39 -18.16
N PRO A 48 5.64 -15.97 -18.02
CA PRO A 48 5.17 -14.64 -18.39
C PRO A 48 6.03 -13.55 -17.73
N ARG A 49 6.13 -12.38 -18.38
CA ARG A 49 6.98 -11.27 -17.90
C ARG A 49 6.61 -10.77 -16.49
N GLY A 50 5.32 -10.76 -16.16
CA GLY A 50 4.84 -10.36 -14.83
C GLY A 50 5.31 -11.33 -13.74
N GLU A 51 5.17 -12.64 -13.98
CA GLU A 51 5.64 -13.69 -13.07
C GLU A 51 7.16 -13.62 -12.87
N ARG A 52 7.91 -13.42 -13.94
CA ARG A 52 9.38 -13.26 -13.85
C ARG A 52 9.78 -12.06 -13.00
N LEU A 53 9.06 -10.94 -13.13
CA LEU A 53 9.27 -9.75 -12.31
C LEU A 53 8.95 -10.04 -10.84
N ARG A 54 7.81 -10.66 -10.53
CA ARG A 54 7.43 -11.04 -9.17
C ARG A 54 8.52 -11.91 -8.51
N LEU A 55 8.93 -12.99 -9.18
CA LEU A 55 9.96 -13.90 -8.68
C LEU A 55 11.32 -13.20 -8.47
N ALA A 56 11.66 -12.24 -9.32
CA ALA A 56 12.88 -11.45 -9.15
C ALA A 56 12.79 -10.56 -7.90
N LEU A 57 11.66 -9.88 -7.66
CA LEU A 57 11.46 -9.03 -6.48
C LEU A 57 11.48 -9.86 -5.19
N GLU A 58 10.82 -11.02 -5.17
CA GLU A 58 10.88 -11.97 -4.05
C GLU A 58 12.32 -12.39 -3.73
N ARG A 59 13.12 -12.69 -4.78
CA ARG A 59 14.53 -13.05 -4.62
C ARG A 59 15.41 -11.91 -4.12
N LEU A 60 15.09 -10.68 -4.52
CA LEU A 60 15.81 -9.48 -4.08
C LEU A 60 15.54 -9.14 -2.61
N GLY A 61 14.42 -9.59 -2.08
CA GLY A 61 14.08 -9.50 -0.65
C GLY A 61 13.00 -8.48 -0.30
N PRO A 62 12.73 -8.28 1.00
CA PRO A 62 11.53 -7.61 1.49
C PRO A 62 11.30 -6.20 0.93
N ILE A 63 12.34 -5.41 0.77
CA ILE A 63 12.24 -4.03 0.26
C ILE A 63 11.74 -4.02 -1.18
N PHE A 64 12.25 -4.95 -2.02
CA PHE A 64 11.82 -5.06 -3.40
C PHE A 64 10.41 -5.67 -3.52
N VAL A 65 10.04 -6.58 -2.61
CA VAL A 65 8.66 -7.07 -2.48
C VAL A 65 7.73 -5.91 -2.17
N LYS A 66 8.07 -5.09 -1.19
CA LYS A 66 7.28 -3.90 -0.80
C LYS A 66 7.18 -2.89 -1.96
N PHE A 67 8.28 -2.66 -2.67
CA PHE A 67 8.25 -1.83 -3.87
C PHE A 67 7.29 -2.38 -4.92
N GLY A 68 7.31 -3.70 -5.16
CA GLY A 68 6.37 -4.36 -6.07
C GLY A 68 4.92 -4.23 -5.61
N GLN A 69 4.64 -4.34 -4.32
CA GLN A 69 3.30 -4.13 -3.75
C GLN A 69 2.81 -2.69 -3.99
N VAL A 70 3.62 -1.69 -3.66
CA VAL A 70 3.29 -0.28 -3.93
C VAL A 70 3.08 -0.05 -5.43
N MET A 71 3.94 -0.61 -6.28
CA MET A 71 3.77 -0.49 -7.73
C MET A 71 2.53 -1.22 -8.26
N SER A 72 2.06 -2.28 -7.61
CA SER A 72 0.84 -3.00 -8.02
C SER A 72 -0.43 -2.15 -7.92
N THR A 73 -0.43 -1.15 -7.04
CA THR A 73 -1.54 -0.20 -6.89
C THR A 73 -1.53 0.87 -7.99
N ARG A 74 -0.37 1.13 -8.60
CA ARG A 74 -0.16 2.13 -9.65
C ARG A 74 -0.42 1.53 -11.04
N ARG A 75 -1.67 1.12 -11.26
CA ARG A 75 -2.13 0.56 -12.55
C ARG A 75 -2.09 1.57 -13.70
N ASP A 76 -1.91 2.84 -13.40
CA ASP A 76 -1.66 3.92 -14.34
C ASP A 76 -0.25 3.86 -14.96
N LEU A 77 0.73 3.33 -14.25
CA LEU A 77 2.12 3.24 -14.67
C LEU A 77 2.47 1.89 -15.30
N LEU A 78 1.81 0.82 -14.88
CA LEU A 78 2.16 -0.55 -15.25
C LEU A 78 1.13 -1.20 -16.18
N PRO A 79 1.57 -2.08 -17.11
CA PRO A 79 0.68 -2.98 -17.83
C PRO A 79 -0.09 -3.88 -16.85
N LEU A 80 -1.35 -4.19 -17.19
CA LEU A 80 -2.26 -4.95 -16.30
C LEU A 80 -1.73 -6.34 -15.92
N ASP A 81 -1.08 -7.03 -16.84
CA ASP A 81 -0.47 -8.34 -16.60
C ASP A 81 0.63 -8.27 -15.52
N ILE A 82 1.43 -7.20 -15.52
CA ILE A 82 2.45 -6.95 -14.51
C ILE A 82 1.80 -6.53 -13.17
N ALA A 83 0.86 -5.58 -13.20
CA ALA A 83 0.19 -5.11 -11.99
C ALA A 83 -0.54 -6.24 -11.24
N ASN A 84 -1.22 -7.14 -11.97
CA ASN A 84 -1.92 -8.28 -11.39
C ASN A 84 -0.96 -9.28 -10.73
N GLU A 85 0.19 -9.56 -11.35
CA GLU A 85 1.21 -10.44 -10.77
C GLU A 85 1.85 -9.82 -9.53
N LEU A 86 2.16 -8.53 -9.57
CA LEU A 86 2.68 -7.82 -8.40
C LEU A 86 1.68 -7.74 -7.24
N ALA A 87 0.38 -7.68 -7.53
CA ALA A 87 -0.66 -7.73 -6.49
C ALA A 87 -0.71 -9.08 -5.75
N SER A 88 -0.11 -10.14 -6.32
CA SER A 88 0.01 -11.44 -5.65
C SER A 88 1.21 -11.54 -4.69
N LEU A 89 2.08 -10.52 -4.65
CA LEU A 89 3.19 -10.46 -3.71
C LEU A 89 2.67 -10.46 -2.27
N GLN A 90 3.07 -11.46 -1.51
CA GLN A 90 2.63 -11.61 -0.12
C GLN A 90 3.67 -11.06 0.85
N ASP A 91 3.19 -10.34 1.84
CA ASP A 91 4.00 -9.78 2.92
C ASP A 91 4.17 -10.77 4.09
N ARG A 92 4.20 -12.07 3.79
CA ARG A 92 4.39 -13.11 4.80
C ARG A 92 5.87 -13.35 5.03
N VAL A 93 6.42 -12.68 6.03
CA VAL A 93 7.79 -12.91 6.48
C VAL A 93 7.74 -13.71 7.78
N PRO A 94 8.54 -14.78 7.93
CA PRO A 94 8.62 -15.50 9.20
C PRO A 94 8.91 -14.55 10.37
N PRO A 95 8.33 -14.80 11.54
CA PRO A 95 8.64 -13.98 12.71
C PRO A 95 10.13 -14.05 13.03
N PHE A 96 10.68 -12.97 13.57
CA PHE A 96 12.01 -12.98 14.13
C PHE A 96 11.95 -13.48 15.59
N GLU A 97 13.10 -13.87 16.14
CA GLU A 97 13.19 -14.46 17.46
C GLU A 97 12.60 -13.55 18.55
N SER A 98 11.76 -14.10 19.39
CA SER A 98 11.06 -13.35 20.45
C SER A 98 12.04 -12.73 21.46
N ALA A 99 13.19 -13.34 21.70
CA ALA A 99 14.25 -12.78 22.54
C ALA A 99 14.77 -11.43 21.96
N VAL A 100 14.81 -11.31 20.63
CA VAL A 100 15.19 -10.06 19.96
C VAL A 100 14.10 -9.01 20.13
N ALA A 101 12.81 -9.40 20.02
CA ALA A 101 11.69 -8.48 20.27
C ALA A 101 11.73 -7.95 21.71
N VAL A 102 11.94 -8.82 22.68
CA VAL A 102 12.10 -8.43 24.11
C VAL A 102 13.25 -7.44 24.27
N ALA A 103 14.43 -7.72 23.71
CA ALA A 103 15.57 -6.81 23.78
C ALA A 103 15.31 -5.43 23.17
N ILE A 104 14.50 -5.37 22.08
CA ILE A 104 14.07 -4.09 21.48
C ILE A 104 13.16 -3.33 22.44
N ILE A 105 12.17 -4.00 23.02
CA ILE A 105 11.22 -3.42 23.98
C ILE A 105 11.98 -2.88 25.21
N GLU A 106 12.85 -3.69 25.82
CA GLU A 106 13.63 -3.30 26.98
C GLU A 106 14.55 -2.12 26.69
N ARG A 107 15.19 -2.10 25.53
CA ARG A 107 16.01 -0.98 25.09
C ARG A 107 15.18 0.29 24.88
N ALA A 108 14.00 0.18 24.24
CA ALA A 108 13.14 1.31 23.95
C ALA A 108 12.64 2.00 25.24
N PHE A 109 12.35 1.21 26.29
CA PHE A 109 11.83 1.72 27.55
C PHE A 109 12.88 1.86 28.67
N GLY A 110 14.10 1.39 28.45
CA GLY A 110 15.20 1.48 29.43
C GLY A 110 14.97 0.68 30.70
N ARG A 111 14.13 -0.36 30.69
CA ARG A 111 13.77 -1.17 31.85
C ARG A 111 13.39 -2.62 31.43
N PRO A 112 13.50 -3.58 32.38
CA PRO A 112 13.17 -4.98 32.11
C PRO A 112 11.71 -5.19 31.72
N LEU A 113 11.44 -6.19 30.89
CA LEU A 113 10.12 -6.53 30.36
C LEU A 113 9.08 -6.75 31.47
N ASP A 114 9.45 -7.46 32.53
CA ASP A 114 8.59 -7.80 33.67
C ASP A 114 8.17 -6.57 34.51
N SER A 115 8.90 -5.46 34.38
CA SER A 115 8.54 -4.18 34.99
C SER A 115 7.57 -3.37 34.13
N ILE A 116 7.44 -3.73 32.83
CA ILE A 116 6.57 -3.06 31.86
C ILE A 116 5.23 -3.77 31.76
N PHE A 117 5.25 -5.09 31.62
CA PHE A 117 4.08 -5.92 31.42
C PHE A 117 3.91 -6.92 32.56
N ALA A 118 2.67 -7.10 33.03
CA ALA A 118 2.32 -8.17 33.97
C ALA A 118 2.42 -9.56 33.31
N SER A 119 2.16 -9.64 32.00
CA SER A 119 2.42 -10.81 31.17
C SER A 119 2.71 -10.41 29.74
N PHE A 120 3.56 -11.16 29.04
CA PHE A 120 3.91 -10.97 27.64
C PHE A 120 3.94 -12.31 26.92
N GLU A 121 3.14 -12.42 25.82
CA GLU A 121 3.11 -13.63 25.02
C GLU A 121 4.34 -13.68 24.09
N GLN A 122 5.22 -14.63 24.33
CA GLN A 122 6.47 -14.80 23.58
C GLN A 122 6.20 -15.12 22.09
N THR A 123 5.16 -15.88 21.80
CA THR A 123 4.80 -16.21 20.40
C THR A 123 4.07 -15.03 19.77
N PRO A 124 4.59 -14.45 18.65
CA PRO A 124 3.89 -13.37 17.97
C PRO A 124 2.60 -13.86 17.34
N VAL A 125 1.57 -13.03 17.42
CA VAL A 125 0.23 -13.31 16.83
C VAL A 125 0.13 -12.91 15.37
N ALA A 126 1.01 -12.02 14.93
CA ALA A 126 1.14 -11.59 13.55
C ALA A 126 2.58 -11.22 13.23
N SER A 127 2.99 -11.42 11.98
CA SER A 127 4.31 -11.05 11.49
C SER A 127 4.19 -10.51 10.08
N ALA A 128 4.69 -9.30 9.86
CA ALA A 128 4.74 -8.61 8.59
C ALA A 128 6.19 -8.36 8.14
N SER A 129 6.39 -7.72 6.99
CA SER A 129 7.71 -7.42 6.43
C SER A 129 8.60 -6.63 7.39
N ILE A 130 8.04 -5.65 8.10
CA ILE A 130 8.78 -4.68 8.92
C ILE A 130 8.57 -4.83 10.43
N ALA A 131 7.52 -5.52 10.87
CA ALA A 131 7.16 -5.63 12.28
C ALA A 131 6.54 -6.97 12.63
N GLN A 132 6.49 -7.28 13.93
CA GLN A 132 5.65 -8.35 14.48
C GLN A 132 4.84 -7.84 15.66
N VAL A 133 3.74 -8.53 15.96
CA VAL A 133 2.80 -8.15 17.02
C VAL A 133 2.73 -9.24 18.07
N HIS A 134 2.83 -8.86 19.34
CA HIS A 134 2.65 -9.73 20.50
C HIS A 134 1.47 -9.26 21.33
N PHE A 135 0.81 -10.18 22.04
CA PHE A 135 -0.14 -9.78 23.07
C PHE A 135 0.55 -9.67 24.42
N ALA A 136 0.07 -8.74 25.22
CA ALA A 136 0.57 -8.51 26.56
C ALA A 136 -0.56 -8.00 27.48
N VAL A 137 -0.29 -8.01 28.79
CA VAL A 137 -1.17 -7.42 29.79
C VAL A 137 -0.36 -6.40 30.58
N LEU A 138 -0.85 -5.18 30.66
CA LEU A 138 -0.25 -4.13 31.50
C LEU A 138 -0.50 -4.38 32.99
N PRO A 139 0.34 -3.82 33.88
CA PRO A 139 -0.01 -3.71 35.30
C PRO A 139 -1.39 -3.05 35.46
N GLY A 140 -2.32 -3.72 36.14
CA GLY A 140 -3.73 -3.28 36.23
C GLY A 140 -4.69 -4.07 35.33
N GLY A 141 -4.20 -5.07 34.58
CA GLY A 141 -5.03 -6.05 33.88
C GLY A 141 -5.50 -5.64 32.48
N ARG A 142 -5.07 -4.50 31.96
CA ARG A 142 -5.43 -4.06 30.60
C ARG A 142 -4.73 -4.92 29.53
N GLU A 143 -5.51 -5.61 28.68
CA GLU A 143 -4.97 -6.36 27.54
C GLU A 143 -4.53 -5.39 26.42
N VAL A 144 -3.33 -5.62 25.89
CA VAL A 144 -2.73 -4.79 24.84
C VAL A 144 -2.11 -5.63 23.72
N ALA A 145 -1.95 -5.02 22.57
CA ALA A 145 -1.14 -5.52 21.47
C ALA A 145 0.13 -4.65 21.36
N VAL A 146 1.27 -5.32 21.26
CA VAL A 146 2.60 -4.70 21.22
C VAL A 146 3.19 -4.97 19.84
N LYS A 147 3.25 -3.93 18.99
CA LYS A 147 3.88 -3.97 17.67
C LYS A 147 5.35 -3.58 17.82
N VAL A 148 6.26 -4.40 17.30
CA VAL A 148 7.70 -4.24 17.43
C VAL A 148 8.34 -4.29 16.07
N LEU A 149 9.13 -3.27 15.71
CA LEU A 149 9.88 -3.23 14.45
C LEU A 149 10.95 -4.32 14.38
N ARG A 150 11.18 -4.84 13.19
CA ARG A 150 12.30 -5.76 12.93
C ARG A 150 13.64 -5.04 13.14
N PRO A 151 14.62 -5.72 13.73
CA PRO A 151 15.93 -5.13 13.95
C PRO A 151 16.68 -4.86 12.63
N ASN A 152 17.53 -3.84 12.65
CA ASN A 152 18.47 -3.53 11.54
C ASN A 152 17.81 -3.29 10.17
N MET A 153 16.53 -2.89 10.14
CA MET A 153 15.82 -2.62 8.88
C MET A 153 16.39 -1.38 8.20
N LEU A 154 16.56 -0.27 8.90
CA LEU A 154 16.99 1.01 8.33
C LEU A 154 18.31 0.91 7.55
N PRO A 155 19.43 0.32 8.09
CA PRO A 155 20.65 0.20 7.33
C PRO A 155 20.56 -0.70 6.08
N ALA A 156 19.63 -1.66 6.07
CA ALA A 156 19.38 -2.50 4.89
C ALA A 156 18.57 -1.73 3.84
N ILE A 157 17.55 -1.01 4.26
CA ILE A 157 16.69 -0.16 3.45
C ILE A 157 17.52 0.92 2.74
N GLU A 158 18.34 1.68 3.47
CA GLU A 158 19.18 2.73 2.90
C GLU A 158 20.12 2.23 1.81
N LYS A 159 20.70 1.02 1.99
CA LYS A 159 21.57 0.41 0.97
C LYS A 159 20.81 0.08 -0.31
N ASP A 160 19.64 -0.51 -0.19
CA ASP A 160 18.82 -0.89 -1.34
C ASP A 160 18.21 0.36 -2.02
N LEU A 161 17.74 1.35 -1.25
CA LEU A 161 17.26 2.64 -1.77
C LEU A 161 18.35 3.38 -2.55
N ALA A 162 19.58 3.45 -2.03
CA ALA A 162 20.69 4.08 -2.75
C ALA A 162 20.94 3.43 -4.11
N LEU A 163 20.80 2.11 -4.21
CA LEU A 163 20.90 1.39 -5.48
C LEU A 163 19.69 1.64 -6.38
N MET A 164 18.47 1.71 -5.83
CA MET A 164 17.25 2.03 -6.58
C MET A 164 17.32 3.45 -7.15
N HIS A 165 17.75 4.44 -6.38
CA HIS A 165 17.97 5.83 -6.86
C HIS A 165 19.00 5.89 -8.00
N MET A 166 20.09 5.14 -7.89
CA MET A 166 21.09 5.04 -8.95
C MET A 166 20.49 4.43 -10.22
N MET A 167 19.76 3.31 -10.10
CA MET A 167 19.12 2.66 -11.25
C MET A 167 18.05 3.55 -11.88
N ALA A 168 17.24 4.22 -11.10
CA ALA A 168 16.21 5.17 -11.57
C ALA A 168 16.85 6.32 -12.36
N SER A 169 17.99 6.85 -11.89
CA SER A 169 18.74 7.88 -12.60
C SER A 169 19.28 7.39 -13.95
N TRP A 170 19.72 6.13 -14.04
CA TRP A 170 20.16 5.55 -15.31
C TRP A 170 19.01 5.32 -16.28
N VAL A 171 17.90 4.76 -15.81
CA VAL A 171 16.70 4.53 -16.64
C VAL A 171 16.20 5.85 -17.22
N GLU A 172 16.13 6.91 -16.42
CA GLU A 172 15.67 8.24 -16.86
C GLU A 172 16.61 8.87 -17.90
N ARG A 173 17.94 8.67 -17.76
CA ARG A 173 18.94 9.22 -18.69
C ARG A 173 19.02 8.43 -19.99
N LEU A 174 18.85 7.12 -19.93
CA LEU A 174 19.15 6.20 -21.04
C LEU A 174 17.91 5.82 -21.86
N SER A 175 16.69 6.04 -21.36
CA SER A 175 15.47 5.63 -22.04
C SER A 175 14.51 6.83 -22.25
N ALA A 176 13.93 6.94 -23.43
CA ALA A 176 12.88 7.93 -23.71
C ALA A 176 11.61 7.68 -22.87
N ASP A 177 11.22 6.41 -22.71
CA ASP A 177 10.13 6.01 -21.83
C ASP A 177 10.48 6.26 -20.35
N GLY A 178 11.75 6.14 -19.95
CA GLY A 178 12.23 6.47 -18.62
C GLY A 178 11.99 7.92 -18.24
N LYS A 179 12.15 8.87 -19.16
CA LYS A 179 11.83 10.28 -18.90
C LYS A 179 10.33 10.51 -18.64
N ARG A 180 9.48 9.74 -19.33
CA ARG A 180 8.02 9.84 -19.18
C ARG A 180 7.53 9.22 -17.87
N LEU A 181 8.13 8.10 -17.47
CA LEU A 181 7.73 7.36 -16.25
C LEU A 181 8.29 7.98 -14.96
N LYS A 182 9.20 8.93 -15.06
CA LYS A 182 9.79 9.66 -13.92
C LYS A 182 10.26 8.74 -12.78
N PRO A 183 11.07 7.70 -13.05
CA PRO A 183 11.42 6.70 -12.05
C PRO A 183 12.14 7.27 -10.83
N ARG A 184 12.80 8.41 -10.95
CA ARG A 184 13.42 9.10 -9.79
C ARG A 184 12.39 9.64 -8.83
N GLU A 185 11.28 10.22 -9.34
CA GLU A 185 10.18 10.68 -8.50
C GLU A 185 9.51 9.49 -7.80
N VAL A 186 9.26 8.39 -8.53
CA VAL A 186 8.69 7.15 -7.99
C VAL A 186 9.56 6.57 -6.86
N VAL A 187 10.87 6.52 -7.05
CA VAL A 187 11.78 5.99 -6.01
C VAL A 187 11.88 6.95 -4.83
N ALA A 188 11.82 8.28 -5.05
CA ALA A 188 11.83 9.26 -3.97
C ALA A 188 10.54 9.18 -3.11
N GLU A 189 9.38 9.00 -3.74
CA GLU A 189 8.12 8.75 -3.02
C GLU A 189 8.18 7.45 -2.21
N PHE A 190 8.73 6.39 -2.80
CA PHE A 190 8.91 5.11 -2.12
C PHE A 190 9.91 5.20 -0.95
N ASP A 191 10.97 5.98 -1.09
CA ASP A 191 11.95 6.27 -0.04
C ASP A 191 11.26 6.93 1.18
N THR A 192 10.50 8.01 0.93
CA THR A 192 9.70 8.67 1.97
C THR A 192 8.72 7.68 2.62
N TYR A 193 8.01 6.92 1.82
CA TYR A 193 7.06 5.91 2.27
C TYR A 193 7.69 4.87 3.21
N LEU A 194 8.88 4.32 2.85
CA LEU A 194 9.57 3.34 3.68
C LEU A 194 10.06 3.91 5.01
N HIS A 195 10.56 5.16 5.00
CA HIS A 195 10.97 5.82 6.23
C HIS A 195 9.79 6.09 7.16
N ASP A 196 8.65 6.50 6.61
CA ASP A 196 7.42 6.71 7.36
C ASP A 196 6.92 5.40 8.00
N GLU A 197 7.03 4.29 7.30
CA GLU A 197 6.64 2.96 7.76
C GLU A 197 7.53 2.41 8.89
N LEU A 198 8.76 2.92 9.02
CA LEU A 198 9.68 2.57 10.11
C LEU A 198 9.52 3.41 11.38
N ASP A 199 8.52 4.27 11.44
CA ASP A 199 8.23 5.09 12.62
C ASP A 199 6.87 4.71 13.20
N LEU A 200 6.86 3.79 14.18
CA LEU A 200 5.64 3.36 14.86
C LEU A 200 5.00 4.48 15.71
N LEU A 201 5.75 5.53 16.08
CA LEU A 201 5.17 6.69 16.77
C LEU A 201 4.29 7.50 15.82
N ARG A 202 4.66 7.62 14.54
CA ARG A 202 3.81 8.23 13.50
C ARG A 202 2.55 7.38 13.28
N GLU A 203 2.70 6.06 13.20
CA GLU A 203 1.56 5.15 13.06
C GLU A 203 0.59 5.31 14.24
N ALA A 204 1.09 5.40 15.47
CA ALA A 204 0.28 5.68 16.66
C ALA A 204 -0.45 7.04 16.56
N GLY A 205 0.23 8.06 16.04
CA GLY A 205 -0.35 9.38 15.77
C GLY A 205 -1.50 9.33 14.77
N ASN A 206 -1.30 8.61 13.66
CA ASN A 206 -2.32 8.38 12.63
C ASN A 206 -3.55 7.66 13.20
N ALA A 207 -3.33 6.60 13.97
CA ALA A 207 -4.41 5.85 14.62
C ALA A 207 -5.22 6.74 15.57
N ALA A 208 -4.54 7.54 16.38
CA ALA A 208 -5.20 8.46 17.30
C ALA A 208 -5.99 9.55 16.57
N GLN A 209 -5.49 10.06 15.45
CA GLN A 209 -6.21 11.02 14.62
C GLN A 209 -7.46 10.40 14.01
N LEU A 210 -7.34 9.21 13.38
CA LEU A 210 -8.48 8.49 12.81
C LEU A 210 -9.52 8.17 13.90
N ARG A 211 -9.07 7.74 15.09
CA ARG A 211 -9.98 7.48 16.22
C ARG A 211 -10.77 8.72 16.61
N ARG A 212 -10.13 9.88 16.71
CA ARG A 212 -10.82 11.16 17.00
C ARG A 212 -11.82 11.52 15.92
N ASN A 213 -11.44 11.41 14.66
CA ASN A 213 -12.29 11.71 13.52
C ASN A 213 -13.53 10.82 13.46
N MET A 214 -13.39 9.54 13.83
CA MET A 214 -14.48 8.58 13.82
C MET A 214 -15.32 8.58 15.10
N GLN A 215 -15.02 9.43 16.09
CA GLN A 215 -15.88 9.59 17.25
C GLN A 215 -17.29 10.03 16.83
N GLY A 216 -18.30 9.32 17.32
CA GLY A 216 -19.70 9.56 16.93
C GLY A 216 -20.18 8.83 15.68
N LEU A 217 -19.27 8.16 14.94
CA LEU A 217 -19.64 7.22 13.90
C LEU A 217 -19.53 5.79 14.46
N ASP A 218 -20.62 5.26 14.95
CA ASP A 218 -20.67 3.95 15.60
C ASP A 218 -20.53 2.75 14.65
N LEU A 219 -19.68 2.86 13.62
CA LEU A 219 -19.49 1.86 12.59
C LEU A 219 -18.08 1.22 12.62
N VAL A 220 -17.09 1.91 13.20
CA VAL A 220 -15.70 1.47 13.24
C VAL A 220 -15.08 1.66 14.60
N LEU A 221 -14.28 0.68 15.01
CA LEU A 221 -13.47 0.69 16.21
C LEU A 221 -12.00 0.84 15.82
N ILE A 222 -11.35 1.79 16.46
CA ILE A 222 -9.91 2.04 16.30
C ILE A 222 -9.29 1.91 17.68
N PRO A 223 -8.23 1.09 17.86
CA PRO A 223 -7.62 0.83 19.14
C PRO A 223 -7.11 2.12 19.80
N GLU A 224 -7.20 2.19 21.09
CA GLU A 224 -6.58 3.26 21.86
C GLU A 224 -5.08 3.03 21.98
N MET A 225 -4.28 4.06 21.71
CA MET A 225 -2.85 4.03 21.90
C MET A 225 -2.49 4.23 23.36
N VAL A 226 -1.54 3.45 23.86
CA VAL A 226 -0.99 3.61 25.22
C VAL A 226 0.29 4.43 25.10
N TRP A 227 0.14 5.75 25.09
CA TRP A 227 1.20 6.69 24.72
C TRP A 227 2.49 6.57 25.53
N ASP A 228 2.40 6.21 26.80
CA ASP A 228 3.57 5.99 27.67
C ASP A 228 4.45 4.83 27.18
N PHE A 229 3.92 3.99 26.29
CA PHE A 229 4.57 2.83 25.69
C PHE A 229 4.59 2.89 24.15
N CYS A 230 4.57 4.10 23.58
CA CYS A 230 4.75 4.32 22.15
C CYS A 230 6.08 5.02 21.88
N MET A 231 6.96 4.35 21.14
CA MET A 231 8.28 4.83 20.72
C MET A 231 8.44 4.56 19.22
N THR A 232 9.51 5.01 18.60
CA THR A 232 9.79 4.77 17.19
C THR A 232 9.81 3.29 16.83
N ASP A 233 10.37 2.43 17.71
CA ASP A 233 10.56 1.01 17.44
C ASP A 233 9.46 0.12 18.04
N VAL A 234 8.63 0.64 18.93
CA VAL A 234 7.60 -0.10 19.68
C VAL A 234 6.34 0.71 19.81
N MET A 235 5.20 0.12 19.47
CA MET A 235 3.90 0.74 19.66
C MET A 235 3.00 -0.19 20.47
N VAL A 236 2.40 0.34 21.54
CA VAL A 236 1.44 -0.38 22.39
C VAL A 236 0.05 0.19 22.22
N MET A 237 -0.88 -0.67 21.86
CA MET A 237 -2.27 -0.30 21.62
C MET A 237 -3.23 -1.27 22.32
N GLN A 238 -4.47 -0.85 22.51
CA GLN A 238 -5.54 -1.69 23.01
C GLN A 238 -5.65 -2.97 22.17
N ARG A 239 -5.70 -4.13 22.84
CA ARG A 239 -6.00 -5.41 22.16
C ARG A 239 -7.43 -5.40 21.67
N MET A 240 -7.60 -5.56 20.36
CA MET A 240 -8.92 -5.70 19.73
C MET A 240 -9.24 -7.19 19.54
N LYS A 241 -10.52 -7.54 19.66
CA LYS A 241 -11.01 -8.91 19.46
C LYS A 241 -12.06 -8.90 18.34
N GLY A 242 -11.72 -9.51 17.21
CA GLY A 242 -12.59 -9.57 16.05
C GLY A 242 -12.31 -10.76 15.15
N VAL A 243 -13.13 -10.93 14.13
CA VAL A 243 -12.96 -11.91 13.07
C VAL A 243 -12.48 -11.20 11.81
N PRO A 244 -11.40 -11.66 11.15
CA PRO A 244 -10.95 -11.07 9.89
C PRO A 244 -12.07 -10.97 8.87
N ILE A 245 -12.19 -9.83 8.21
CA ILE A 245 -13.27 -9.58 7.23
C ILE A 245 -13.22 -10.54 6.04
N SER A 246 -12.05 -11.11 5.74
CA SER A 246 -11.87 -12.15 4.72
C SER A 246 -12.56 -13.49 5.07
N GLN A 247 -12.87 -13.73 6.35
CA GLN A 247 -13.55 -14.93 6.82
C GLN A 247 -15.08 -14.77 6.75
N VAL A 248 -15.60 -14.45 5.56
CA VAL A 248 -17.01 -14.11 5.32
C VAL A 248 -17.97 -15.19 5.83
N GLN A 249 -17.63 -16.47 5.67
CA GLN A 249 -18.50 -17.56 6.13
C GLN A 249 -18.61 -17.56 7.66
N ARG A 250 -17.50 -17.39 8.37
CA ARG A 250 -17.51 -17.30 9.83
C ARG A 250 -18.30 -16.11 10.34
N LEU A 251 -18.27 -14.98 9.64
CA LEU A 251 -19.09 -13.81 9.97
C LEU A 251 -20.58 -14.08 9.77
N ARG A 252 -20.96 -14.78 8.68
CA ARG A 252 -22.34 -15.22 8.43
C ARG A 252 -22.85 -16.17 9.50
N ASP A 253 -22.05 -17.16 9.86
CA ASP A 253 -22.39 -18.15 10.89
C ASP A 253 -22.55 -17.49 12.28
N ALA A 254 -21.84 -16.40 12.52
CA ALA A 254 -21.99 -15.57 13.73
C ALA A 254 -23.19 -14.61 13.68
N GLY A 255 -23.94 -14.55 12.57
CA GLY A 255 -25.13 -13.70 12.43
C GLY A 255 -24.84 -12.27 11.97
N VAL A 256 -23.64 -11.97 11.45
CA VAL A 256 -23.32 -10.63 10.93
C VAL A 256 -24.09 -10.37 9.63
N ASP A 257 -24.81 -9.26 9.55
CA ASP A 257 -25.48 -8.79 8.33
C ASP A 257 -24.46 -8.26 7.32
N ILE A 258 -24.05 -9.13 6.37
CA ILE A 258 -23.04 -8.80 5.36
C ILE A 258 -23.45 -7.64 4.43
N PRO A 259 -24.73 -7.54 3.95
CA PRO A 259 -25.19 -6.36 3.23
C PRO A 259 -25.09 -5.05 4.02
N LYS A 260 -25.42 -5.07 5.32
CA LYS A 260 -25.24 -3.91 6.19
C LYS A 260 -23.76 -3.58 6.33
N LEU A 261 -22.92 -4.57 6.62
CA LEU A 261 -21.48 -4.41 6.75
C LEU A 261 -20.87 -3.74 5.50
N ALA A 262 -21.30 -4.15 4.30
CA ALA A 262 -20.83 -3.54 3.05
C ALA A 262 -21.22 -2.05 2.96
N ARG A 263 -22.44 -1.68 3.31
CA ARG A 263 -22.90 -0.28 3.35
C ARG A 263 -22.12 0.53 4.38
N ASP A 264 -21.92 -0.03 5.56
CA ASP A 264 -21.15 0.61 6.63
C ASP A 264 -19.72 0.89 6.20
N GLY A 265 -19.07 -0.05 5.51
CA GLY A 265 -17.72 0.14 4.95
C GLY A 265 -17.63 1.30 3.95
N VAL A 266 -18.61 1.42 3.07
CA VAL A 266 -18.73 2.56 2.14
C VAL A 266 -18.90 3.86 2.93
N THR A 267 -19.77 3.87 3.93
CA THR A 267 -20.02 5.06 4.79
C THR A 267 -18.73 5.48 5.52
N ILE A 268 -17.99 4.53 6.11
CA ILE A 268 -16.72 4.80 6.78
C ILE A 268 -15.73 5.45 5.81
N PHE A 269 -15.55 4.86 4.62
CA PHE A 269 -14.61 5.35 3.62
C PHE A 269 -14.95 6.78 3.18
N PHE A 270 -16.19 7.03 2.75
CA PHE A 270 -16.60 8.35 2.28
C PHE A 270 -16.57 9.42 3.39
N THR A 271 -16.84 9.02 4.63
CA THR A 271 -16.73 9.92 5.78
C THR A 271 -15.27 10.35 6.00
N GLN A 272 -14.33 9.41 5.98
CA GLN A 272 -12.92 9.71 6.12
C GLN A 272 -12.40 10.61 4.99
N VAL A 273 -12.79 10.33 3.75
CA VAL A 273 -12.31 11.06 2.56
C VAL A 273 -12.93 12.46 2.49
N PHE A 274 -14.27 12.56 2.51
CA PHE A 274 -14.95 13.82 2.18
C PHE A 274 -15.24 14.71 3.39
N ARG A 275 -15.56 14.12 4.55
CA ARG A 275 -15.78 14.90 5.77
C ARG A 275 -14.44 15.28 6.42
N ASP A 276 -13.58 14.28 6.65
CA ASP A 276 -12.39 14.46 7.47
C ASP A 276 -11.16 14.85 6.66
N GLY A 277 -11.09 14.49 5.36
CA GLY A 277 -9.91 14.69 4.52
C GLY A 277 -8.68 13.94 5.03
N PHE A 278 -8.89 12.97 5.92
CA PHE A 278 -7.87 12.12 6.50
C PHE A 278 -8.40 10.69 6.56
N PHE A 279 -7.79 9.79 5.81
CA PHE A 279 -8.33 8.46 5.57
C PHE A 279 -7.27 7.38 5.59
N HIS A 280 -7.68 6.18 5.98
CA HIS A 280 -6.86 4.98 5.87
C HIS A 280 -6.66 4.63 4.40
N ALA A 281 -5.43 4.67 3.93
CA ALA A 281 -5.10 4.50 2.52
C ALA A 281 -4.73 3.04 2.14
N ASP A 282 -4.65 2.13 3.13
CA ASP A 282 -4.41 0.70 2.91
C ASP A 282 -5.52 -0.17 3.55
N MET A 283 -6.72 -0.09 3.03
CA MET A 283 -7.87 -0.89 3.49
C MET A 283 -7.82 -2.36 3.00
N HIS A 284 -6.66 -2.98 3.10
CA HIS A 284 -6.52 -4.39 2.76
C HIS A 284 -7.31 -5.27 3.77
N PRO A 285 -7.99 -6.35 3.33
CA PRO A 285 -8.76 -7.23 4.23
C PRO A 285 -7.96 -7.81 5.41
N GLY A 286 -6.63 -7.86 5.31
CA GLY A 286 -5.74 -8.29 6.39
C GLY A 286 -5.68 -7.32 7.57
N ASN A 287 -5.95 -6.03 7.32
CA ASN A 287 -5.90 -4.95 8.31
C ASN A 287 -7.28 -4.68 8.95
N ILE A 288 -8.30 -5.43 8.53
CA ILE A 288 -9.68 -5.19 8.93
C ILE A 288 -10.29 -6.43 9.56
N GLN A 289 -10.89 -6.25 10.74
CA GLN A 289 -11.68 -7.26 11.41
C GLN A 289 -13.11 -6.74 11.65
N VAL A 290 -13.99 -7.63 12.07
CA VAL A 290 -15.37 -7.33 12.47
C VAL A 290 -15.57 -7.80 13.91
N SER A 291 -16.10 -6.92 14.74
CA SER A 291 -16.38 -7.23 16.15
C SER A 291 -17.57 -8.20 16.27
N LEU A 292 -17.39 -9.22 17.12
CA LEU A 292 -18.47 -10.10 17.56
C LEU A 292 -18.87 -9.86 19.02
N ASP A 293 -18.27 -8.85 19.68
CA ASP A 293 -18.65 -8.45 21.03
C ASP A 293 -20.09 -7.91 21.02
N PRO A 294 -20.97 -8.34 21.94
CA PRO A 294 -22.37 -7.89 21.98
C PRO A 294 -22.55 -6.37 22.01
N ALA A 295 -21.64 -5.64 22.68
CA ALA A 295 -21.70 -4.18 22.77
C ALA A 295 -21.31 -3.46 21.47
N THR A 296 -20.55 -4.12 20.60
CA THR A 296 -20.00 -3.54 19.36
C THR A 296 -20.22 -4.44 18.15
N PHE A 297 -21.21 -5.32 18.22
CA PHE A 297 -21.47 -6.36 17.23
C PHE A 297 -21.63 -5.79 15.81
N GLY A 298 -20.90 -6.38 14.87
CA GLY A 298 -20.95 -6.01 13.46
C GLY A 298 -20.19 -4.73 13.11
N ARG A 299 -19.50 -4.07 14.05
CA ARG A 299 -18.66 -2.91 13.75
C ARG A 299 -17.32 -3.34 13.16
N TYR A 300 -16.80 -2.54 12.27
CA TYR A 300 -15.43 -2.69 11.76
C TYR A 300 -14.39 -2.49 12.87
N ILE A 301 -13.27 -3.16 12.76
CA ILE A 301 -12.06 -2.91 13.56
C ILE A 301 -10.92 -2.67 12.57
N SER A 302 -10.27 -1.52 12.66
CA SER A 302 -9.07 -1.20 11.89
C SER A 302 -7.82 -1.35 12.76
N LEU A 303 -6.76 -1.98 12.24
CA LEU A 303 -5.61 -2.41 13.06
C LEU A 303 -4.25 -1.89 12.61
N ASP A 304 -4.09 -1.48 11.35
CA ASP A 304 -2.85 -0.95 10.78
C ASP A 304 -3.08 0.49 10.32
N PHE A 305 -2.18 1.42 10.66
CA PHE A 305 -2.31 2.85 10.38
C PHE A 305 -1.02 3.44 9.79
N GLY A 306 -0.16 2.57 9.28
CA GLY A 306 1.11 2.96 8.67
C GLY A 306 0.91 3.83 7.43
N ILE A 307 -0.18 3.60 6.68
CA ILE A 307 -0.49 4.34 5.47
C ILE A 307 -1.81 5.09 5.61
N VAL A 308 -1.71 6.42 5.65
CA VAL A 308 -2.87 7.32 5.65
C VAL A 308 -2.75 8.32 4.51
N GLY A 309 -3.89 8.73 3.97
CA GLY A 309 -4.00 9.81 3.00
C GLY A 309 -4.53 11.07 3.64
N THR A 310 -4.05 12.21 3.17
CA THR A 310 -4.55 13.52 3.58
C THR A 310 -4.96 14.30 2.34
N LEU A 311 -6.14 14.90 2.37
CA LEU A 311 -6.66 15.78 1.33
C LEU A 311 -6.74 17.20 1.86
N THR A 312 -6.31 18.15 1.03
CA THR A 312 -6.59 19.56 1.29
C THR A 312 -8.08 19.88 1.08
N GLU A 313 -8.56 20.99 1.58
CA GLU A 313 -9.96 21.43 1.32
C GLU A 313 -10.25 21.56 -0.17
N VAL A 314 -9.25 22.01 -0.95
CA VAL A 314 -9.36 22.12 -2.41
C VAL A 314 -9.51 20.76 -3.07
N ASP A 315 -8.71 19.77 -2.64
CA ASP A 315 -8.79 18.42 -3.17
C ASP A 315 -10.13 17.76 -2.82
N LYS A 316 -10.63 17.95 -1.59
CA LYS A 316 -11.94 17.44 -1.17
C LYS A 316 -13.08 18.00 -2.03
N GLU A 317 -13.08 19.32 -2.23
CA GLU A 317 -14.10 20.00 -3.05
C GLU A 317 -14.02 19.52 -4.51
N TYR A 318 -12.81 19.45 -5.08
CA TYR A 318 -12.60 18.93 -6.42
C TYR A 318 -13.13 17.50 -6.57
N LEU A 319 -12.77 16.60 -5.65
CA LEU A 319 -13.24 15.22 -5.67
C LEU A 319 -14.77 15.13 -5.51
N ALA A 320 -15.35 15.90 -4.58
CA ALA A 320 -16.80 15.90 -4.35
C ALA A 320 -17.57 16.37 -5.59
N GLN A 321 -17.11 17.45 -6.24
CA GLN A 321 -17.72 17.95 -7.48
C GLN A 321 -17.59 16.92 -8.61
N ASN A 322 -16.42 16.29 -8.77
CA ASN A 322 -16.22 15.24 -9.77
C ASN A 322 -17.14 14.05 -9.58
N PHE A 323 -17.23 13.53 -8.35
CA PHE A 323 -18.15 12.44 -8.02
C PHE A 323 -19.60 12.82 -8.31
N SER A 324 -20.03 14.01 -7.87
CA SER A 324 -21.39 14.50 -8.11
C SER A 324 -21.70 14.62 -9.60
N ALA A 325 -20.80 15.25 -10.38
CA ALA A 325 -20.95 15.41 -11.83
C ALA A 325 -20.95 14.06 -12.55
N PHE A 326 -20.05 13.14 -12.17
CA PHE A 326 -19.95 11.79 -12.73
C PHE A 326 -21.25 11.01 -12.55
N PHE A 327 -21.78 10.94 -11.34
CA PHE A 327 -23.01 10.20 -11.07
C PHE A 327 -24.27 10.84 -11.68
N ARG A 328 -24.23 12.15 -11.96
CA ARG A 328 -25.26 12.87 -12.72
C ARG A 328 -25.10 12.75 -14.23
N ARG A 329 -24.06 12.08 -14.70
CA ARG A 329 -23.68 11.99 -16.14
C ARG A 329 -23.38 13.36 -16.76
N ASP A 330 -22.98 14.33 -15.96
CA ASP A 330 -22.54 15.66 -16.42
C ASP A 330 -21.07 15.60 -16.84
N TYR A 331 -20.82 14.95 -17.98
CA TYR A 331 -19.46 14.74 -18.47
C TYR A 331 -18.74 16.02 -18.86
N LYS A 332 -19.50 17.05 -19.22
CA LYS A 332 -18.94 18.39 -19.48
C LYS A 332 -18.33 18.96 -18.21
N ARG A 333 -19.07 18.94 -17.10
CA ARG A 333 -18.55 19.42 -15.81
C ARG A 333 -17.35 18.59 -15.33
N VAL A 334 -17.35 17.29 -15.54
CA VAL A 334 -16.19 16.42 -15.25
C VAL A 334 -14.98 16.87 -16.07
N ALA A 335 -15.13 17.14 -17.37
CA ALA A 335 -14.02 17.60 -18.21
C ALA A 335 -13.49 18.97 -17.76
N GLU A 336 -14.37 19.92 -17.46
CA GLU A 336 -14.01 21.25 -16.94
C GLU A 336 -13.21 21.14 -15.64
N LEU A 337 -13.67 20.35 -14.67
CA LEU A 337 -13.00 20.12 -13.39
C LEU A 337 -11.60 19.53 -13.55
N HIS A 338 -11.38 18.61 -14.49
CA HIS A 338 -10.06 18.06 -14.78
C HIS A 338 -9.07 19.11 -15.34
N ILE A 339 -9.58 20.06 -16.11
CA ILE A 339 -8.77 21.18 -16.63
C ILE A 339 -8.50 22.19 -15.51
N GLU A 340 -9.53 22.57 -14.74
CA GLU A 340 -9.43 23.50 -13.61
C GLU A 340 -8.42 23.03 -12.55
N SER A 341 -8.38 21.73 -12.27
CA SER A 341 -7.44 21.14 -11.30
C SER A 341 -6.01 20.97 -11.84
N GLY A 342 -5.79 21.21 -13.14
CA GLY A 342 -4.48 21.02 -13.76
C GLY A 342 -4.09 19.56 -14.04
N TRP A 343 -5.00 18.62 -13.88
CA TRP A 343 -4.77 17.20 -14.21
C TRP A 343 -4.65 16.98 -15.72
N VAL A 344 -5.28 17.86 -16.48
CA VAL A 344 -5.20 17.90 -17.93
C VAL A 344 -4.71 19.30 -18.35
N PRO A 345 -3.86 19.42 -19.39
CA PRO A 345 -3.36 20.71 -19.83
C PRO A 345 -4.48 21.72 -20.14
N ALA A 346 -4.32 22.98 -19.73
CA ALA A 346 -5.32 24.05 -19.94
C ALA A 346 -5.71 24.28 -21.40
N ARG A 347 -4.87 23.86 -22.36
CA ARG A 347 -5.14 23.93 -23.80
C ARG A 347 -6.06 22.80 -24.32
N THR A 348 -6.43 21.85 -23.47
CA THR A 348 -7.28 20.73 -23.88
C THR A 348 -8.69 21.21 -24.18
N ARG A 349 -9.25 20.78 -25.29
CA ARG A 349 -10.61 21.13 -25.67
C ARG A 349 -11.63 20.37 -24.84
N VAL A 350 -12.50 21.11 -24.16
CA VAL A 350 -13.53 20.57 -23.27
C VAL A 350 -14.45 19.59 -24.01
N ASP A 351 -14.88 19.92 -25.22
CA ASP A 351 -15.78 19.09 -26.02
C ASP A 351 -15.19 17.74 -26.43
N GLU A 352 -13.89 17.70 -26.75
CA GLU A 352 -13.17 16.48 -27.07
C GLU A 352 -13.00 15.59 -25.82
N LEU A 353 -12.61 16.20 -24.69
CA LEU A 353 -12.44 15.49 -23.41
C LEU A 353 -13.79 14.98 -22.88
N GLU A 354 -14.86 15.79 -22.96
CA GLU A 354 -16.23 15.38 -22.60
C GLU A 354 -16.68 14.16 -23.42
N SER A 355 -16.51 14.21 -24.74
CA SER A 355 -16.88 13.09 -25.63
C SER A 355 -16.12 11.80 -25.27
N ALA A 356 -14.85 11.94 -24.95
CA ALA A 356 -13.99 10.84 -24.58
C ALA A 356 -14.37 10.23 -23.22
N ILE A 357 -14.65 11.07 -22.22
CA ILE A 357 -15.14 10.64 -20.91
C ILE A 357 -16.48 9.93 -21.04
N ARG A 358 -17.42 10.51 -21.82
CA ARG A 358 -18.72 9.90 -22.09
C ARG A 358 -18.58 8.52 -22.71
N ALA A 359 -17.79 8.39 -23.77
CA ALA A 359 -17.55 7.10 -24.44
C ALA A 359 -16.93 6.05 -23.52
N CYS A 360 -16.12 6.48 -22.58
CA CYS A 360 -15.49 5.61 -21.59
C CYS A 360 -16.45 5.16 -20.48
N CYS A 361 -17.28 6.07 -19.97
CA CYS A 361 -18.05 5.86 -18.75
C CYS A 361 -19.48 5.35 -18.98
N GLU A 362 -20.15 5.82 -20.03
CA GLU A 362 -21.55 5.48 -20.32
C GLU A 362 -21.85 3.97 -20.36
N PRO A 363 -20.99 3.11 -20.93
CA PRO A 363 -21.23 1.66 -20.97
C PRO A 363 -21.31 0.97 -19.59
N TYR A 364 -20.91 1.66 -18.53
CA TYR A 364 -20.89 1.11 -17.17
C TYR A 364 -22.08 1.52 -16.32
N PHE A 365 -22.77 2.62 -16.65
CA PHE A 365 -23.88 3.10 -15.85
C PHE A 365 -25.11 2.20 -15.85
N ASP A 366 -25.28 1.39 -16.87
CA ASP A 366 -26.39 0.45 -17.00
C ASP A 366 -26.06 -0.96 -16.47
N ARG A 367 -24.92 -1.12 -15.80
CA ARG A 367 -24.48 -2.39 -15.23
C ARG A 367 -24.50 -2.36 -13.70
N PRO A 368 -24.84 -3.47 -13.05
CA PRO A 368 -24.66 -3.60 -11.61
C PRO A 368 -23.21 -3.33 -11.19
N LEU A 369 -22.98 -2.64 -10.09
CA LEU A 369 -21.64 -2.30 -9.57
C LEU A 369 -20.71 -3.52 -9.49
N LYS A 370 -21.22 -4.71 -9.18
CA LYS A 370 -20.45 -5.97 -9.12
C LYS A 370 -19.83 -6.38 -10.45
N GLU A 371 -20.37 -5.87 -11.57
CA GLU A 371 -19.89 -6.16 -12.94
C GLU A 371 -18.96 -5.06 -13.46
N ILE A 372 -18.82 -3.96 -12.71
CA ILE A 372 -17.99 -2.82 -13.07
C ILE A 372 -16.60 -2.99 -12.49
N SER A 373 -15.61 -3.16 -13.36
CA SER A 373 -14.20 -3.04 -12.95
C SER A 373 -13.79 -1.56 -12.93
N LEU A 374 -13.84 -0.95 -11.75
CA LEU A 374 -13.45 0.45 -11.58
C LEU A 374 -12.02 0.72 -12.11
N GLY A 375 -11.11 -0.24 -11.93
CA GLY A 375 -9.77 -0.19 -12.48
C GLY A 375 -9.73 -0.13 -14.02
N MET A 376 -10.64 -0.84 -14.71
CA MET A 376 -10.75 -0.78 -16.17
C MET A 376 -11.33 0.55 -16.65
N VAL A 377 -12.28 1.12 -15.91
CA VAL A 377 -12.83 2.45 -16.20
C VAL A 377 -11.74 3.51 -16.09
N LEU A 378 -11.01 3.52 -14.98
CA LEU A 378 -9.89 4.43 -14.76
C LEU A 378 -8.79 4.27 -15.81
N LEU A 379 -8.42 3.02 -16.15
CA LEU A 379 -7.43 2.76 -17.20
C LEU A 379 -7.84 3.35 -18.55
N ARG A 380 -9.11 3.19 -18.95
CA ARG A 380 -9.64 3.76 -20.20
C ARG A 380 -9.66 5.29 -20.15
N LEU A 381 -10.05 5.89 -19.02
CA LEU A 381 -9.98 7.33 -18.80
C LEU A 381 -8.55 7.85 -18.97
N PHE A 382 -7.57 7.22 -18.34
CA PHE A 382 -6.15 7.60 -18.48
C PHE A 382 -5.62 7.40 -19.91
N GLN A 383 -6.04 6.34 -20.62
CA GLN A 383 -5.66 6.15 -22.02
C GLN A 383 -6.25 7.22 -22.94
N THR A 384 -7.44 7.70 -22.61
CA THR A 384 -8.13 8.75 -23.36
C THR A 384 -7.51 10.14 -23.11
N SER A 385 -7.11 10.43 -21.88
CA SER A 385 -6.41 11.67 -21.50
C SER A 385 -5.00 11.77 -22.10
N ARG A 386 -4.45 10.67 -22.63
CA ARG A 386 -3.12 10.63 -23.26
C ARG A 386 -3.12 10.93 -24.76
N ARG A 387 -4.26 11.04 -25.40
CA ARG A 387 -4.42 11.45 -26.82
C ARG A 387 -4.63 12.95 -26.90
#